data_ceff49fcc812ff53365ab058c151a40e
#
_entry.id   ceff49fcc812ff53365ab058c151a40e
#
_cell.length_a   1.000
_cell.length_b   1.000
_cell.length_c   1.000
_cell.angle_alpha   90.00
_cell.angle_beta   90.00
_cell.angle_gamma   90.00
#
_symmetry.space_group_name_H-M   'P 1'
#
loop_
_entity.id
_entity.type
_entity.pdbx_description
1 polymer ?
#
loop_
_entity_poly.entity_id
_entity_poly.type
_entity_poly.pdbx_seq_one_letter_code
_entity_poly.pdbx_strand_id
1 'polypeptide(L)'
;MKLIQGQTKKALSGPNISINIWMGQKLIPRLSFITAALGLVGCGGGGSDSTTNTNISLPTSTTPSASLLQGSVVKGPLNNALVFADYNGNGVFDSNEPSTRTAADGSFSLQSAQPNAGFVAITDESTTDTFTGNPITGITLKAPAGATVVTPATTLYVEIKETNPNIKSTELASALGLDEVNILEF
;
A
#
# COMPACT_ATOMS: atom_id res chain seq x y z
N MET A 1 -43.65 -36.81 -43.90
CA MET A 1 -43.21 -35.76 -44.81
C MET A 1 -43.72 -34.43 -44.27
N LYS A 2 -42.91 -33.70 -43.49
CA LYS A 2 -43.21 -32.35 -43.07
C LYS A 2 -41.93 -31.64 -42.70
N LEU A 3 -41.52 -30.72 -43.53
CA LEU A 3 -40.38 -29.84 -43.41
C LEU A 3 -40.65 -28.82 -42.28
N ILE A 4 -39.69 -28.60 -41.40
CA ILE A 4 -39.71 -27.45 -40.51
C ILE A 4 -38.50 -26.60 -40.90
N GLN A 5 -38.82 -25.51 -41.54
CA GLN A 5 -37.93 -24.37 -41.88
C GLN A 5 -37.80 -23.45 -40.68
N GLY A 6 -36.59 -22.89 -40.52
CA GLY A 6 -36.44 -21.48 -40.16
C GLY A 6 -36.13 -21.15 -38.70
N GLN A 7 -34.85 -21.20 -38.34
CA GLN A 7 -34.34 -20.38 -37.24
C GLN A 7 -33.55 -19.20 -37.81
N THR A 8 -34.17 -18.03 -37.81
CA THR A 8 -33.52 -16.75 -38.14
C THR A 8 -32.62 -16.34 -36.99
N LYS A 9 -31.32 -16.28 -37.28
CA LYS A 9 -30.32 -15.67 -36.38
C LYS A 9 -30.54 -14.15 -36.36
N LYS A 10 -31.00 -13.62 -35.24
CA LYS A 10 -31.10 -12.19 -34.96
C LYS A 10 -29.70 -11.69 -34.61
N ALA A 11 -29.08 -10.94 -35.52
CA ALA A 11 -27.82 -10.25 -35.27
C ALA A 11 -28.06 -9.12 -34.26
N LEU A 12 -27.42 -9.20 -33.11
CA LEU A 12 -27.34 -8.12 -32.13
C LEU A 12 -26.25 -7.15 -32.58
N SER A 13 -26.67 -6.03 -33.16
CA SER A 13 -25.83 -4.89 -33.40
C SER A 13 -25.57 -4.19 -32.05
N GLY A 14 -24.38 -4.41 -31.48
CA GLY A 14 -23.90 -3.66 -30.32
C GLY A 14 -23.29 -2.33 -30.75
N PRO A 15 -23.33 -1.30 -29.90
CA PRO A 15 -22.79 0.00 -30.23
C PRO A 15 -21.27 -0.05 -30.36
N ASN A 16 -20.80 0.56 -31.44
CA ASN A 16 -19.38 0.72 -31.78
C ASN A 16 -18.72 1.66 -30.75
N ILE A 17 -17.99 1.12 -29.80
CA ILE A 17 -17.22 1.91 -28.84
C ILE A 17 -15.89 2.26 -29.50
N SER A 18 -15.80 3.46 -30.04
CA SER A 18 -14.52 4.04 -30.46
C SER A 18 -13.68 4.38 -29.24
N ILE A 19 -12.66 3.57 -28.97
CA ILE A 19 -11.68 3.87 -27.96
C ILE A 19 -10.68 4.85 -28.56
N ASN A 20 -10.82 6.13 -28.24
CA ASN A 20 -9.81 7.14 -28.51
C ASN A 20 -8.65 6.95 -27.51
N ILE A 21 -7.58 6.31 -27.96
CA ILE A 21 -6.32 6.26 -27.21
C ILE A 21 -5.66 7.63 -27.33
N TRP A 22 -5.85 8.46 -26.33
CA TRP A 22 -5.09 9.69 -26.15
C TRP A 22 -3.70 9.33 -25.63
N MET A 23 -2.71 9.30 -26.54
CA MET A 23 -1.29 9.26 -26.16
C MET A 23 -0.91 10.64 -25.59
N GLY A 24 -1.08 10.81 -24.29
CA GLY A 24 -0.51 11.91 -23.53
C GLY A 24 0.99 11.74 -23.40
N GLN A 25 1.77 12.42 -24.24
CA GLN A 25 3.21 12.57 -24.06
C GLN A 25 3.48 13.33 -22.76
N LYS A 26 3.94 12.63 -21.75
CA LYS A 26 4.38 13.21 -20.47
C LYS A 26 5.73 13.91 -20.71
N LEU A 27 5.69 15.24 -20.84
CA LEU A 27 6.86 16.11 -20.82
C LEU A 27 7.61 15.91 -19.51
N ILE A 28 8.83 15.40 -19.61
CA ILE A 28 9.77 15.27 -18.49
C ILE A 28 10.33 16.67 -18.21
N PRO A 29 10.14 17.25 -17.02
CA PRO A 29 10.83 18.48 -16.66
C PRO A 29 12.34 18.20 -16.47
N ARG A 30 13.17 18.92 -17.23
CA ARG A 30 14.61 18.89 -17.11
C ARG A 30 15.00 19.36 -15.71
N LEU A 31 15.70 18.50 -14.98
CA LEU A 31 16.36 18.83 -13.72
C LEU A 31 17.52 19.80 -14.01
N SER A 32 17.36 21.06 -13.61
CA SER A 32 18.47 22.03 -13.57
C SER A 32 19.35 21.70 -12.37
N PHE A 33 20.57 21.26 -12.64
CA PHE A 33 21.62 21.15 -11.64
C PHE A 33 22.08 22.56 -11.27
N ILE A 34 21.78 23.00 -10.04
CA ILE A 34 22.39 24.19 -9.44
C ILE A 34 23.71 23.74 -8.82
N THR A 35 24.79 24.08 -9.46
CA THR A 35 26.16 23.95 -8.94
C THR A 35 26.37 25.03 -7.88
N ALA A 36 26.37 24.67 -6.61
CA ALA A 36 26.79 25.56 -5.52
C ALA A 36 28.29 25.53 -5.43
N ALA A 37 28.93 26.64 -5.78
CA ALA A 37 30.37 26.88 -5.63
C ALA A 37 30.72 27.03 -4.14
N LEU A 38 31.66 26.22 -3.66
CA LEU A 38 32.32 26.40 -2.37
C LEU A 38 33.31 27.56 -2.47
N GLY A 39 32.97 28.65 -1.81
CA GLY A 39 33.93 29.71 -1.54
C GLY A 39 34.66 29.44 -0.21
N LEU A 40 35.92 28.99 -0.27
CA LEU A 40 36.84 29.05 0.85
C LEU A 40 37.47 30.46 0.89
N VAL A 41 37.20 31.19 1.96
CA VAL A 41 38.00 32.38 2.35
C VAL A 41 38.31 32.17 3.82
N GLY A 42 39.49 31.87 4.21
CA GLY A 42 40.62 32.72 4.36
C GLY A 42 40.76 33.17 5.81
N CYS A 43 41.73 32.57 6.53
CA CYS A 43 42.28 32.84 7.84
C CYS A 43 42.61 34.32 8.07
N GLY A 44 42.45 34.84 9.31
CA GLY A 44 42.99 36.13 9.76
C GLY A 44 42.59 36.49 11.19
N GLY A 45 43.41 36.15 12.14
CA GLY A 45 43.97 36.91 13.26
C GLY A 45 43.09 37.64 14.28
N GLY A 46 43.22 37.20 15.55
CA GLY A 46 43.50 37.96 16.73
C GLY A 46 42.46 38.95 17.30
N GLY A 47 42.07 38.75 18.57
CA GLY A 47 41.53 39.84 19.38
C GLY A 47 40.44 39.46 20.35
N SER A 48 40.79 39.41 21.59
CA SER A 48 40.08 39.45 22.88
C SER A 48 38.58 39.79 22.96
N ASP A 49 37.91 39.03 23.84
CA ASP A 49 36.81 39.39 24.74
C ASP A 49 35.53 39.99 24.17
N SER A 50 34.54 39.17 24.13
CA SER A 50 33.20 39.49 24.68
C SER A 50 32.32 38.24 24.68
N THR A 51 31.97 37.82 25.88
CA THR A 51 30.96 36.82 26.14
C THR A 51 29.58 37.28 25.64
N THR A 52 29.26 36.91 24.41
CA THR A 52 27.90 36.97 23.94
C THR A 52 27.42 35.52 23.81
N ASN A 53 26.64 35.07 24.78
CA ASN A 53 25.91 33.83 24.71
C ASN A 53 24.89 33.92 23.56
N THR A 54 25.35 33.67 22.38
CA THR A 54 24.43 33.39 21.26
C THR A 54 23.97 31.96 21.43
N ASN A 55 22.79 31.78 22.03
CA ASN A 55 22.04 30.56 21.94
C ASN A 55 21.74 30.33 20.46
N ILE A 56 22.64 29.66 19.77
CA ILE A 56 22.36 29.06 18.47
C ILE A 56 21.46 27.88 18.80
N SER A 57 20.14 28.09 18.78
CA SER A 57 19.17 27.01 18.69
C SER A 57 19.42 26.31 17.38
N LEU A 58 20.18 25.21 17.44
CA LEU A 58 20.29 24.27 16.35
C LEU A 58 18.88 23.88 15.97
N PRO A 59 18.44 24.01 14.71
CA PRO A 59 17.14 23.49 14.33
C PRO A 59 17.16 22.00 14.66
N THR A 60 16.35 21.61 15.64
CA THR A 60 16.11 20.21 15.95
C THR A 60 15.46 19.62 14.70
N SER A 61 16.25 18.94 13.90
CA SER A 61 15.76 18.12 12.80
C SER A 61 14.88 17.04 13.45
N THR A 62 13.58 17.29 13.55
CA THR A 62 12.60 16.27 13.90
C THR A 62 12.51 15.32 12.70
N THR A 63 13.43 14.37 12.65
CA THR A 63 13.26 13.19 11.81
C THR A 63 11.95 12.53 12.30
N PRO A 64 10.95 12.32 11.46
CA PRO A 64 9.74 11.63 11.87
C PRO A 64 10.15 10.28 12.46
N SER A 65 9.77 10.04 13.72
CA SER A 65 10.04 8.76 14.37
C SER A 65 9.24 7.69 13.65
N ALA A 66 9.91 6.79 12.97
CA ALA A 66 9.25 5.65 12.35
C ALA A 66 8.64 4.76 13.45
N SER A 67 7.39 4.37 13.26
CA SER A 67 6.69 3.43 14.13
C SER A 67 6.84 2.00 13.61
N LEU A 68 7.02 1.05 14.53
CA LEU A 68 7.01 -0.36 14.19
C LEU A 68 5.56 -0.82 14.00
N LEU A 69 5.22 -1.24 12.78
CA LEU A 69 3.95 -1.83 12.43
C LEU A 69 4.13 -3.34 12.32
N GLN A 70 3.20 -4.10 12.91
CA GLN A 70 3.25 -5.56 12.95
C GLN A 70 1.88 -6.13 12.64
N GLY A 71 1.86 -7.34 12.06
CA GLY A 71 0.63 -8.04 11.77
C GLY A 71 0.86 -9.41 11.15
N SER A 72 -0.22 -10.01 10.67
CA SER A 72 -0.19 -11.31 10.00
C SER A 72 -1.03 -11.29 8.72
N VAL A 73 -0.56 -12.00 7.70
CA VAL A 73 -1.33 -12.23 6.46
C VAL A 73 -1.95 -13.62 6.54
N VAL A 74 -3.28 -13.67 6.55
CA VAL A 74 -4.04 -14.90 6.78
C VAL A 74 -5.07 -15.16 5.68
N LYS A 75 -4.72 -16.09 4.80
CA LYS A 75 -5.61 -16.84 3.88
C LYS A 75 -5.27 -18.35 3.97
N GLY A 76 -4.90 -18.85 5.12
CA GLY A 76 -3.86 -19.80 5.38
C GLY A 76 -2.55 -19.01 5.55
N PRO A 77 -1.63 -19.38 6.41
CA PRO A 77 -0.40 -18.63 6.59
C PRO A 77 0.38 -18.55 5.26
N LEU A 78 0.67 -17.35 4.81
CA LEU A 78 1.41 -17.10 3.58
C LEU A 78 2.86 -16.78 3.92
N ASN A 79 3.77 -17.64 3.53
CA ASN A 79 5.21 -17.41 3.64
C ASN A 79 5.72 -16.60 2.45
N ASN A 80 6.56 -15.62 2.72
CA ASN A 80 7.25 -14.80 1.72
C ASN A 80 6.32 -13.94 0.83
N ALA A 81 5.09 -13.63 1.28
CA ALA A 81 4.25 -12.63 0.63
C ALA A 81 4.83 -11.23 0.83
N LEU A 82 4.80 -10.39 -0.21
CA LEU A 82 5.18 -8.97 -0.10
C LEU A 82 4.11 -8.21 0.67
N VAL A 83 4.49 -7.54 1.76
CA VAL A 83 3.61 -6.64 2.51
C VAL A 83 4.19 -5.25 2.52
N PHE A 84 3.36 -4.24 2.28
CA PHE A 84 3.76 -2.84 2.36
C PHE A 84 2.71 -1.98 3.05
N ALA A 85 3.15 -0.84 3.59
CA ALA A 85 2.25 0.16 4.12
C ALA A 85 1.83 1.09 2.97
N ASP A 86 0.59 1.01 2.56
CA ASP A 86 0.02 1.78 1.45
C ASP A 86 -0.28 3.22 1.93
N TYR A 87 0.58 4.15 1.55
CA TYR A 87 0.54 5.54 2.03
C TYR A 87 -0.51 6.40 1.31
N ASN A 88 -0.82 6.05 0.09
CA ASN A 88 -1.72 6.82 -0.75
C ASN A 88 -3.05 6.10 -1.04
N GLY A 89 -3.22 4.87 -0.56
CA GLY A 89 -4.44 4.09 -0.69
C GLY A 89 -4.69 3.55 -2.10
N ASN A 90 -3.65 3.50 -2.97
CA ASN A 90 -3.81 3.06 -4.36
C ASN A 90 -3.74 1.54 -4.54
N GLY A 91 -3.31 0.80 -3.51
CA GLY A 91 -3.16 -0.66 -3.54
C GLY A 91 -1.98 -1.15 -4.39
N VAL A 92 -1.08 -0.27 -4.80
CA VAL A 92 0.10 -0.55 -5.63
C VAL A 92 1.36 -0.17 -4.86
N PHE A 93 2.36 -1.04 -4.83
CA PHE A 93 3.61 -0.77 -4.16
C PHE A 93 4.40 0.37 -4.82
N ASP A 94 4.61 1.45 -4.08
CA ASP A 94 5.37 2.63 -4.51
C ASP A 94 6.74 2.68 -3.82
N SER A 95 7.72 3.31 -4.48
CA SER A 95 9.12 3.33 -4.01
C SER A 95 9.35 4.08 -2.69
N ASN A 96 8.39 4.90 -2.26
CA ASN A 96 8.41 5.64 -0.98
C ASN A 96 7.70 4.90 0.16
N GLU A 97 7.16 3.71 -0.11
CA GLU A 97 6.44 2.89 0.85
C GLU A 97 7.36 1.84 1.46
N PRO A 98 7.34 1.70 2.80
CA PRO A 98 8.10 0.65 3.44
C PRO A 98 7.44 -0.71 3.18
N SER A 99 8.27 -1.70 2.94
CA SER A 99 7.80 -3.05 2.67
C SER A 99 8.63 -4.10 3.39
N THR A 100 8.07 -5.28 3.53
CA THR A 100 8.70 -6.47 4.10
C THR A 100 8.11 -7.72 3.46
N ARG A 101 8.63 -8.89 3.81
CA ARG A 101 8.03 -10.17 3.44
C ARG A 101 7.57 -10.92 4.67
N THR A 102 6.48 -11.68 4.53
CA THR A 102 5.94 -12.48 5.62
C THR A 102 6.86 -13.65 5.96
N ALA A 103 6.90 -13.99 7.24
CA ALA A 103 7.49 -15.22 7.75
C ALA A 103 6.63 -16.45 7.44
N ALA A 104 7.11 -17.65 7.80
CA ALA A 104 6.41 -18.90 7.52
C ALA A 104 5.05 -19.05 8.22
N ASP A 105 4.84 -18.35 9.31
CA ASP A 105 3.57 -18.27 10.04
C ASP A 105 2.64 -17.14 9.52
N GLY A 106 3.05 -16.45 8.46
CA GLY A 106 2.34 -15.32 7.88
C GLY A 106 2.60 -13.98 8.59
N SER A 107 3.37 -13.96 9.67
CA SER A 107 3.67 -12.72 10.41
C SER A 107 4.58 -11.79 9.63
N PHE A 108 4.44 -10.48 9.90
CA PHE A 108 5.29 -9.44 9.32
C PHE A 108 5.56 -8.32 10.32
N SER A 109 6.63 -7.57 10.08
CA SER A 109 7.01 -6.39 10.84
C SER A 109 7.71 -5.40 9.90
N LEU A 110 7.32 -4.13 9.93
CA LEU A 110 7.94 -3.08 9.12
C LEU A 110 7.96 -1.74 9.88
N GLN A 111 8.97 -0.90 9.55
CA GLN A 111 9.08 0.45 10.08
C GLN A 111 8.35 1.41 9.14
N SER A 112 7.43 2.22 9.66
CA SER A 112 6.64 3.17 8.88
C SER A 112 6.72 4.57 9.46
N ALA A 113 6.92 5.56 8.60
CA ALA A 113 6.77 6.97 8.96
C ALA A 113 5.30 7.38 9.10
N GLN A 114 4.38 6.58 8.59
CA GLN A 114 2.93 6.79 8.68
C GLN A 114 2.28 5.65 9.48
N PRO A 115 2.08 5.82 10.79
CA PRO A 115 1.54 4.75 11.64
C PRO A 115 0.08 4.41 11.35
N ASN A 116 -0.62 5.26 10.62
CA ASN A 116 -2.02 5.09 10.24
C ASN A 116 -2.19 4.67 8.77
N ALA A 117 -1.15 4.16 8.11
CA ALA A 117 -1.30 3.59 6.78
C ALA A 117 -2.04 2.24 6.84
N GLY A 118 -2.79 1.94 5.80
CA GLY A 118 -3.31 0.59 5.58
C GLY A 118 -2.20 -0.36 5.13
N PHE A 119 -2.50 -1.66 5.09
CA PHE A 119 -1.59 -2.66 4.57
C PHE A 119 -2.12 -3.27 3.28
N VAL A 120 -1.20 -3.56 2.39
CA VAL A 120 -1.46 -4.40 1.22
C VAL A 120 -0.48 -5.57 1.22
N ALA A 121 -0.98 -6.78 1.01
CA ALA A 121 -0.19 -7.99 0.85
C ALA A 121 -0.39 -8.54 -0.56
N ILE A 122 0.70 -8.80 -1.26
CA ILE A 122 0.71 -9.34 -2.63
C ILE A 122 1.45 -10.66 -2.65
N THR A 123 0.85 -11.67 -3.28
CA THR A 123 1.50 -12.95 -3.54
C THR A 123 2.15 -12.95 -4.90
N ASP A 124 3.38 -13.43 -4.97
CA ASP A 124 4.18 -13.59 -6.18
C ASP A 124 4.74 -15.02 -6.30
N GLU A 125 5.58 -15.28 -7.28
CA GLU A 125 6.16 -16.61 -7.55
C GLU A 125 6.98 -17.18 -6.36
N SER A 126 7.42 -16.32 -5.45
CA SER A 126 8.17 -16.72 -4.26
C SER A 126 7.28 -17.02 -3.05
N THR A 127 5.98 -16.72 -3.14
CA THR A 127 5.02 -16.91 -2.04
C THR A 127 4.54 -18.35 -1.99
N THR A 128 4.53 -18.91 -0.78
CA THR A 128 4.07 -20.29 -0.52
C THR A 128 2.96 -20.26 0.53
N ASP A 129 1.86 -20.96 0.25
CA ASP A 129 0.87 -21.32 1.26
C ASP A 129 1.45 -22.42 2.16
N THR A 130 1.74 -22.10 3.42
CA THR A 130 2.43 -23.04 4.31
C THR A 130 1.55 -24.19 4.75
N PHE A 131 0.23 -24.08 4.64
CA PHE A 131 -0.68 -25.18 4.96
C PHE A 131 -0.67 -26.26 3.88
N THR A 132 -0.62 -25.86 2.62
CA THR A 132 -0.63 -26.79 1.48
C THR A 132 0.76 -27.11 0.94
N GLY A 133 1.75 -26.26 1.26
CA GLY A 133 3.13 -26.33 0.70
C GLY A 133 3.21 -25.90 -0.76
N ASN A 134 2.12 -25.37 -1.34
CA ASN A 134 2.08 -24.99 -2.76
C ASN A 134 2.39 -23.51 -2.96
N PRO A 135 3.06 -23.15 -4.08
CA PRO A 135 3.19 -21.76 -4.48
C PRO A 135 1.81 -21.12 -4.75
N ILE A 136 1.68 -19.85 -4.41
CA ILE A 136 0.45 -19.10 -4.62
C ILE A 136 0.77 -17.71 -5.16
N THR A 137 0.17 -17.33 -6.29
CA THR A 137 0.43 -16.07 -6.97
C THR A 137 -0.87 -15.33 -7.32
N GLY A 138 -0.74 -14.02 -7.58
CA GLY A 138 -1.84 -13.23 -8.12
C GLY A 138 -2.94 -12.89 -7.11
N ILE A 139 -2.67 -13.01 -5.82
CA ILE A 139 -3.60 -12.59 -4.77
C ILE A 139 -3.12 -11.25 -4.21
N THR A 140 -4.03 -10.30 -4.10
CA THR A 140 -3.86 -9.05 -3.38
C THR A 140 -4.86 -9.01 -2.23
N LEU A 141 -4.36 -8.83 -1.01
CA LEU A 141 -5.16 -8.64 0.19
C LEU A 141 -4.89 -7.25 0.75
N LYS A 142 -5.93 -6.63 1.30
CA LYS A 142 -5.88 -5.29 1.87
C LYS A 142 -6.37 -5.28 3.32
N ALA A 143 -5.82 -4.39 4.12
CA ALA A 143 -6.31 -4.13 5.46
C ALA A 143 -6.31 -2.63 5.74
N PRO A 144 -7.30 -2.10 6.46
CA PRO A 144 -7.35 -0.69 6.80
C PRO A 144 -6.31 -0.33 7.87
N ALA A 145 -6.07 0.96 8.06
CA ALA A 145 -5.27 1.46 9.16
C ALA A 145 -5.76 0.89 10.51
N GLY A 146 -4.81 0.51 11.36
CA GLY A 146 -5.08 -0.05 12.68
C GLY A 146 -5.44 -1.53 12.71
N ALA A 147 -5.57 -2.20 11.56
CA ALA A 147 -5.72 -3.65 11.54
C ALA A 147 -4.38 -4.34 11.85
N THR A 148 -4.45 -5.45 12.58
CA THR A 148 -3.28 -6.33 12.87
C THR A 148 -3.25 -7.55 11.97
N VAL A 149 -4.30 -7.73 11.15
CA VAL A 149 -4.40 -8.84 10.20
C VAL A 149 -4.76 -8.35 8.81
N VAL A 150 -4.21 -9.03 7.80
CA VAL A 150 -4.53 -8.83 6.38
C VAL A 150 -5.18 -10.10 5.86
N THR A 151 -6.48 -10.06 5.61
CA THR A 151 -7.33 -11.22 5.32
C THR A 151 -8.28 -10.93 4.15
N PRO A 152 -8.95 -11.94 3.58
CA PRO A 152 -10.07 -11.70 2.67
C PRO A 152 -11.20 -10.86 3.28
N ALA A 153 -11.46 -10.99 4.59
CA ALA A 153 -12.50 -10.20 5.27
C ALA A 153 -12.10 -8.72 5.40
N THR A 154 -10.83 -8.42 5.77
CA THR A 154 -10.33 -7.05 5.79
C THR A 154 -10.28 -6.45 4.39
N THR A 155 -9.94 -7.24 3.38
CA THR A 155 -9.96 -6.81 1.98
C THR A 155 -11.37 -6.38 1.56
N LEU A 156 -12.37 -7.23 1.83
CA LEU A 156 -13.77 -6.91 1.56
C LEU A 156 -14.21 -5.64 2.31
N TYR A 157 -13.77 -5.46 3.56
CA TYR A 157 -14.07 -4.26 4.33
C TYR A 157 -13.50 -3.00 3.68
N VAL A 158 -12.24 -3.03 3.22
CA VAL A 158 -11.61 -1.90 2.51
C VAL A 158 -12.39 -1.56 1.23
N GLU A 159 -12.70 -2.56 0.40
CA GLU A 159 -13.45 -2.37 -0.86
C GLU A 159 -14.87 -1.81 -0.62
N ILE A 160 -15.58 -2.29 0.41
CA ILE A 160 -16.92 -1.76 0.74
C ILE A 160 -16.83 -0.31 1.22
N LYS A 161 -15.79 0.04 1.97
CA LYS A 161 -15.59 1.43 2.45
C LYS A 161 -15.43 2.44 1.32
N GLU A 162 -14.96 2.05 0.16
CA GLU A 162 -14.88 2.95 -1.01
C GLU A 162 -16.28 3.42 -1.46
N THR A 163 -17.29 2.58 -1.34
CA THR A 163 -18.68 2.87 -1.73
C THR A 163 -19.57 3.25 -0.55
N ASN A 164 -19.26 2.77 0.65
CA ASN A 164 -19.96 3.06 1.90
C ASN A 164 -18.95 3.44 3.01
N PRO A 165 -18.47 4.70 3.05
CA PRO A 165 -17.44 5.13 4.00
C PRO A 165 -17.81 4.98 5.48
N ASN A 166 -19.11 4.90 5.80
CA ASN A 166 -19.62 4.83 7.16
C ASN A 166 -19.80 3.39 7.69
N ILE A 167 -19.57 2.38 6.85
CA ILE A 167 -19.68 0.98 7.30
C ILE A 167 -18.70 0.70 8.43
N LYS A 168 -19.17 -0.02 9.45
CA LYS A 168 -18.33 -0.49 10.55
C LYS A 168 -17.84 -1.91 10.30
N SER A 169 -16.67 -2.24 10.83
CA SER A 169 -16.13 -3.61 10.75
C SER A 169 -17.06 -4.63 11.40
N THR A 170 -17.75 -4.24 12.48
CA THR A 170 -18.75 -5.08 13.16
C THR A 170 -20.00 -5.36 12.31
N GLU A 171 -20.44 -4.41 11.49
CA GLU A 171 -21.59 -4.61 10.58
C GLU A 171 -21.22 -5.61 9.48
N LEU A 172 -20.00 -5.52 8.94
CA LEU A 172 -19.54 -6.52 7.99
C LEU A 172 -19.33 -7.88 8.65
N ALA A 173 -18.75 -7.94 9.85
CA ALA A 173 -18.57 -9.17 10.60
C ALA A 173 -19.93 -9.89 10.78
N SER A 174 -20.95 -9.17 11.22
CA SER A 174 -22.30 -9.68 11.38
C SER A 174 -22.90 -10.18 10.06
N ALA A 175 -22.72 -9.43 8.98
CA ALA A 175 -23.19 -9.84 7.64
C ALA A 175 -22.50 -11.13 7.12
N LEU A 176 -21.28 -11.40 7.58
CA LEU A 176 -20.52 -12.61 7.27
C LEU A 176 -20.83 -13.78 8.26
N GLY A 177 -21.69 -13.57 9.26
CA GLY A 177 -21.97 -14.55 10.30
C GLY A 177 -20.82 -14.70 11.32
N LEU A 178 -20.03 -13.64 11.51
CA LEU A 178 -18.89 -13.56 12.40
C LEU A 178 -19.15 -12.58 13.55
N ASP A 179 -20.31 -12.66 14.17
CA ASP A 179 -20.84 -11.66 15.13
C ASP A 179 -19.93 -11.39 16.33
N GLU A 180 -19.11 -12.37 16.73
CA GLU A 180 -18.21 -12.28 17.88
C GLU A 180 -16.75 -12.01 17.49
N VAL A 181 -16.48 -11.85 16.20
CA VAL A 181 -15.09 -11.74 15.68
C VAL A 181 -14.76 -10.30 15.33
N ASN A 182 -13.65 -9.78 15.87
CA ASN A 182 -13.05 -8.56 15.35
C ASN A 182 -12.26 -8.89 14.08
N ILE A 183 -12.84 -8.59 12.91
CA ILE A 183 -12.21 -8.90 11.62
C ILE A 183 -10.92 -8.12 11.35
N LEU A 184 -10.58 -7.13 12.19
CA LEU A 184 -9.36 -6.32 12.08
C LEU A 184 -8.22 -6.85 12.96
N GLU A 185 -8.51 -7.80 13.85
CA GLU A 185 -7.58 -8.34 14.84
C GLU A 185 -7.81 -9.85 14.99
N PHE A 186 -6.74 -10.57 15.34
CA PHE A 186 -6.82 -11.96 15.81
C PHE A 186 -6.09 -12.09 17.13
#